data_d401d55796ac6a8b94f8950b5266c2d8
#
_entry.id   d401d55796ac6a8b94f8950b5266c2d8
#
_cell.length_a   1.000
_cell.length_b   1.000
_cell.length_c   1.000
_cell.angle_alpha   90.00
_cell.angle_beta   90.00
_cell.angle_gamma   90.00
#
_symmetry.space_group_name_H-M   'P 1'
#
loop_
_entity.id
_entity.type
_entity.pdbx_description
1 polymer ?
#
loop_
_entity_poly.entity_id
_entity_poly.type
_entity_poly.pdbx_seq_one_letter_code
_entity_poly.pdbx_strand_id
1 'polypeptide(L)'
;GLRLSGVKDHRVLDEAVESSLKQAAVWDDVKDKLHESALSLSGGQQQRVCIARVLAVKPKVILMDEPTSALDPISSAKIENMLLELRQQYTIIMVTHNMHQASRISDKTAFFLQGELIEYAPTKKIFLNPTEKETEDYISGRFG
;
A
#
# COMPACT_ATOMS: atom_id res chain seq x y z
N GLY A 1 -2.27 2.36 -18.43
CA GLY A 1 -2.82 3.63 -17.91
C GLY A 1 -2.46 4.79 -18.83
N LEU A 2 -1.18 5.16 -18.95
CA LEU A 2 -0.73 6.31 -19.76
C LEU A 2 -1.10 6.22 -21.24
N ARG A 3 -1.00 5.04 -21.87
CA ARG A 3 -1.45 4.85 -23.26
C ARG A 3 -2.94 5.11 -23.43
N LEU A 4 -3.76 4.67 -22.46
CA LEU A 4 -5.21 4.93 -22.46
C LEU A 4 -5.53 6.41 -22.26
N SER A 5 -4.65 7.15 -21.57
CA SER A 5 -4.74 8.61 -21.41
C SER A 5 -4.20 9.39 -22.63
N GLY A 6 -3.83 8.69 -23.72
CA GLY A 6 -3.41 9.32 -24.97
C GLY A 6 -1.90 9.58 -25.12
N VAL A 7 -1.07 9.16 -24.15
CA VAL A 7 0.39 9.29 -24.25
C VAL A 7 0.92 8.28 -25.27
N LYS A 8 1.53 8.76 -26.35
CA LYS A 8 2.07 7.93 -27.47
C LYS A 8 3.60 7.99 -27.56
N ASP A 9 4.24 8.99 -26.96
CA ASP A 9 5.70 9.13 -26.99
C ASP A 9 6.35 8.00 -26.17
N HIS A 10 7.15 7.18 -26.84
CA HIS A 10 7.81 6.03 -26.22
C HIS A 10 8.80 6.45 -25.13
N ARG A 11 9.50 7.57 -25.28
CA ARG A 11 10.43 8.08 -24.26
C ARG A 11 9.70 8.43 -22.98
N VAL A 12 8.55 9.11 -23.08
CA VAL A 12 7.71 9.45 -21.94
C VAL A 12 7.16 8.20 -21.24
N LEU A 13 6.82 7.17 -22.03
CA LEU A 13 6.35 5.88 -21.47
C LEU A 13 7.48 5.15 -20.74
N ASP A 14 8.68 5.11 -21.32
CA ASP A 14 9.83 4.42 -20.73
C ASP A 14 10.30 5.12 -19.45
N GLU A 15 10.37 6.45 -19.45
CA GLU A 15 10.66 7.26 -18.27
C GLU A 15 9.64 7.03 -17.15
N ALA A 16 8.35 6.94 -17.51
CA ALA A 16 7.30 6.66 -16.52
C ALA A 16 7.41 5.25 -15.93
N VAL A 17 7.76 4.25 -16.75
CA VAL A 17 7.99 2.87 -16.30
C VAL A 17 9.16 2.84 -15.34
N GLU A 18 10.31 3.38 -15.71
CA GLU A 18 11.51 3.41 -14.87
C GLU A 18 11.25 4.15 -13.56
N SER A 19 10.70 5.35 -13.62
CA SER A 19 10.40 6.18 -12.46
C SER A 19 9.44 5.47 -11.49
N SER A 20 8.35 4.89 -12.01
CA SER A 20 7.36 4.22 -11.16
C SER A 20 7.90 2.94 -10.52
N LEU A 21 8.73 2.16 -11.22
CA LEU A 21 9.39 0.97 -10.68
C LEU A 21 10.44 1.34 -9.61
N LYS A 22 11.14 2.46 -9.76
CA LYS A 22 12.05 3.01 -8.74
C LYS A 22 11.28 3.45 -7.50
N GLN A 23 10.19 4.19 -7.66
CA GLN A 23 9.33 4.59 -6.54
C GLN A 23 8.73 3.39 -5.80
N ALA A 24 8.41 2.33 -6.50
CA ALA A 24 7.94 1.07 -5.92
C ALA A 24 9.07 0.18 -5.36
N ALA A 25 10.31 0.67 -5.33
CA ALA A 25 11.49 -0.04 -4.81
C ALA A 25 11.68 -1.45 -5.42
N VAL A 26 11.37 -1.60 -6.74
CA VAL A 26 11.44 -2.89 -7.44
C VAL A 26 12.29 -2.83 -8.72
N TRP A 27 12.78 -1.65 -9.09
CA TRP A 27 13.55 -1.45 -10.32
C TRP A 27 14.74 -2.41 -10.47
N ASP A 28 15.58 -2.51 -9.45
CA ASP A 28 16.77 -3.35 -9.51
C ASP A 28 16.47 -4.85 -9.60
N ASP A 29 15.29 -5.25 -9.12
CA ASP A 29 14.83 -6.63 -9.22
C ASP A 29 14.33 -6.99 -10.64
N VAL A 30 13.86 -5.99 -11.44
CA VAL A 30 13.11 -6.24 -12.68
C VAL A 30 13.68 -5.57 -13.93
N LYS A 31 14.63 -4.65 -13.81
CA LYS A 31 15.15 -3.85 -14.95
C LYS A 31 15.63 -4.69 -16.14
N ASP A 32 16.19 -5.87 -15.87
CA ASP A 32 16.70 -6.79 -16.90
C ASP A 32 15.62 -7.76 -17.43
N LYS A 33 14.38 -7.65 -16.92
CA LYS A 33 13.26 -8.57 -17.18
C LYS A 33 11.97 -7.85 -17.59
N LEU A 34 12.06 -6.60 -18.04
CA LEU A 34 10.89 -5.74 -18.34
C LEU A 34 9.95 -6.32 -19.41
N HIS A 35 10.44 -7.22 -20.25
CA HIS A 35 9.68 -7.89 -21.31
C HIS A 35 9.26 -9.33 -20.94
N GLU A 36 9.64 -9.81 -19.75
CA GLU A 36 9.25 -11.12 -19.26
C GLU A 36 7.88 -11.09 -18.60
N SER A 37 7.30 -12.28 -18.40
CA SER A 37 6.03 -12.40 -17.67
C SER A 37 6.24 -12.05 -16.19
N ALA A 38 5.40 -11.19 -15.64
CA ALA A 38 5.40 -10.87 -14.22
C ALA A 38 5.11 -12.09 -13.32
N LEU A 39 4.57 -13.17 -13.88
CA LEU A 39 4.33 -14.43 -13.14
C LEU A 39 5.62 -15.13 -12.73
N SER A 40 6.76 -14.79 -13.35
CA SER A 40 8.10 -15.31 -12.95
C SER A 40 8.67 -14.61 -11.71
N LEU A 41 8.07 -13.51 -11.26
CA LEU A 41 8.50 -12.74 -10.11
C LEU A 41 7.95 -13.33 -8.80
N SER A 42 8.65 -13.10 -7.68
CA SER A 42 8.12 -13.41 -6.35
C SER A 42 6.85 -12.62 -6.02
N GLY A 43 6.01 -13.10 -5.08
CA GLY A 43 4.79 -12.42 -4.69
C GLY A 43 5.00 -10.96 -4.27
N GLY A 44 6.04 -10.69 -3.48
CA GLY A 44 6.39 -9.33 -3.07
C GLY A 44 6.86 -8.44 -4.23
N GLN A 45 7.58 -9.00 -5.22
CA GLN A 45 7.94 -8.27 -6.44
C GLN A 45 6.71 -7.99 -7.30
N GLN A 46 5.82 -8.97 -7.49
CA GLN A 46 4.55 -8.78 -8.22
C GLN A 46 3.72 -7.67 -7.58
N GLN A 47 3.59 -7.67 -6.26
CA GLN A 47 2.83 -6.64 -5.54
C GLN A 47 3.43 -5.24 -5.75
N ARG A 48 4.77 -5.10 -5.66
CA ARG A 48 5.44 -3.82 -5.92
C ARG A 48 5.30 -3.37 -7.38
N VAL A 49 5.30 -4.29 -8.34
CA VAL A 49 5.00 -3.98 -9.76
C VAL A 49 3.55 -3.51 -9.92
N CYS A 50 2.58 -4.12 -9.20
CA CYS A 50 1.20 -3.64 -9.19
C CYS A 50 1.08 -2.21 -8.65
N ILE A 51 1.82 -1.88 -7.59
CA ILE A 51 1.89 -0.53 -7.03
C ILE A 51 2.55 0.43 -8.05
N ALA A 52 3.65 0.04 -8.69
CA ALA A 52 4.29 0.84 -9.74
C ALA A 52 3.34 1.18 -10.88
N ARG A 53 2.46 0.25 -11.30
CA ARG A 53 1.43 0.52 -12.32
C ARG A 53 0.47 1.64 -11.91
N VAL A 54 0.13 1.72 -10.63
CA VAL A 54 -0.70 2.80 -10.08
C VAL A 54 0.09 4.11 -10.06
N LEU A 55 1.34 4.08 -9.60
CA LEU A 55 2.20 5.28 -9.53
C LEU A 55 2.49 5.89 -10.89
N ALA A 56 2.58 5.07 -11.95
CA ALA A 56 2.88 5.54 -13.31
C ALA A 56 1.88 6.58 -13.84
N VAL A 57 0.63 6.56 -13.38
CA VAL A 57 -0.40 7.54 -13.75
C VAL A 57 -0.48 8.74 -12.81
N LYS A 58 0.41 8.82 -11.82
CA LYS A 58 0.52 9.92 -10.85
C LYS A 58 -0.83 10.28 -10.21
N PRO A 59 -1.49 9.34 -9.53
CA PRO A 59 -2.79 9.58 -8.90
C PRO A 59 -2.66 10.56 -7.73
N LYS A 60 -3.76 11.22 -7.33
CA LYS A 60 -3.79 12.00 -6.10
C LYS A 60 -4.02 11.13 -4.86
N VAL A 61 -4.76 10.05 -5.02
CA VAL A 61 -5.12 9.10 -3.96
C VAL A 61 -4.83 7.68 -4.44
N ILE A 62 -4.22 6.88 -3.58
CA ILE A 62 -3.96 5.46 -3.80
C ILE A 62 -4.83 4.66 -2.85
N LEU A 63 -5.61 3.73 -3.38
CA LEU A 63 -6.42 2.80 -2.61
C LEU A 63 -5.75 1.42 -2.62
N MET A 64 -5.60 0.83 -1.45
CA MET A 64 -5.00 -0.50 -1.28
C MET A 64 -5.90 -1.37 -0.41
N ASP A 65 -6.13 -2.58 -0.87
CA ASP A 65 -6.89 -3.57 -0.13
C ASP A 65 -5.97 -4.75 0.19
N GLU A 66 -5.69 -4.93 1.49
CA GLU A 66 -4.85 -6.01 2.03
C GLU A 66 -3.51 -6.20 1.28
N PRO A 67 -2.69 -5.15 1.05
CA PRO A 67 -1.56 -5.22 0.11
C PRO A 67 -0.44 -6.17 0.52
N THR A 68 -0.47 -6.70 1.75
CA THR A 68 0.58 -7.58 2.29
C THR A 68 0.07 -8.92 2.81
N SER A 69 -1.24 -9.19 2.71
CA SER A 69 -1.87 -10.37 3.35
C SER A 69 -1.32 -11.72 2.88
N ALA A 70 -0.88 -11.81 1.62
CA ALA A 70 -0.34 -13.05 1.03
C ALA A 70 1.21 -13.07 0.99
N LEU A 71 1.89 -12.19 1.74
CA LEU A 71 3.33 -12.03 1.67
C LEU A 71 4.03 -12.50 2.95
N ASP A 72 5.28 -12.92 2.79
CA ASP A 72 6.18 -13.18 3.90
C ASP A 72 6.54 -11.88 4.66
N PRO A 73 7.01 -11.97 5.93
CA PRO A 73 7.32 -10.80 6.73
C PRO A 73 8.37 -9.85 6.13
N ILE A 74 9.36 -10.39 5.41
CA ILE A 74 10.43 -9.58 4.79
C ILE A 74 9.85 -8.76 3.62
N SER A 75 9.05 -9.41 2.77
CA SER A 75 8.35 -8.74 1.66
C SER A 75 7.36 -7.70 2.15
N SER A 76 6.62 -8.00 3.23
CA SER A 76 5.70 -7.08 3.88
C SER A 76 6.42 -5.84 4.40
N ALA A 77 7.55 -5.99 5.09
CA ALA A 77 8.35 -4.89 5.60
C ALA A 77 8.88 -3.99 4.47
N LYS A 78 9.27 -4.55 3.32
CA LYS A 78 9.69 -3.76 2.15
C LYS A 78 8.54 -2.89 1.62
N ILE A 79 7.32 -3.42 1.56
CA ILE A 79 6.14 -2.66 1.14
C ILE A 79 5.81 -1.57 2.18
N GLU A 80 5.84 -1.88 3.47
CA GLU A 80 5.59 -0.88 4.52
C GLU A 80 6.58 0.29 4.44
N ASN A 81 7.86 0.02 4.29
CA ASN A 81 8.89 1.06 4.14
C ASN A 81 8.65 1.93 2.90
N MET A 82 8.34 1.31 1.77
CA MET A 82 7.97 2.02 0.54
C MET A 82 6.74 2.91 0.76
N LEU A 83 5.70 2.44 1.47
CA LEU A 83 4.50 3.23 1.77
C LEU A 83 4.82 4.43 2.66
N LEU A 84 5.73 4.29 3.62
CA LEU A 84 6.20 5.40 4.46
C LEU A 84 6.93 6.49 3.65
N GLU A 85 7.58 6.13 2.56
CA GLU A 85 8.18 7.10 1.62
C GLU A 85 7.11 7.73 0.72
N LEU A 86 6.22 6.92 0.14
CA LEU A 86 5.18 7.37 -0.78
C LEU A 86 4.16 8.32 -0.13
N ARG A 87 3.87 8.19 1.17
CA ARG A 87 2.94 9.07 1.88
C ARG A 87 3.35 10.54 1.88
N GLN A 88 4.61 10.84 1.59
CA GLN A 88 5.09 12.23 1.47
C GLN A 88 4.52 12.92 0.19
N GLN A 89 4.12 12.15 -0.80
CA GLN A 89 3.68 12.63 -2.10
C GLN A 89 2.22 12.26 -2.43
N TYR A 90 1.70 11.20 -1.80
CA TYR A 90 0.39 10.64 -2.10
C TYR A 90 -0.47 10.52 -0.85
N THR A 91 -1.77 10.73 -1.01
CA THR A 91 -2.73 10.29 -0.01
C THR A 91 -2.97 8.79 -0.21
N ILE A 92 -2.69 7.98 0.82
CA ILE A 92 -2.84 6.52 0.77
C ILE A 92 -3.98 6.13 1.70
N ILE A 93 -4.96 5.40 1.18
CA ILE A 93 -6.01 4.77 1.95
C ILE A 93 -5.81 3.26 1.83
N MET A 94 -5.60 2.59 2.96
CA MET A 94 -5.33 1.17 3.00
C MET A 94 -6.33 0.47 3.91
N VAL A 95 -6.89 -0.65 3.44
CA VAL A 95 -7.63 -1.59 4.25
C VAL A 95 -6.67 -2.70 4.69
N THR A 96 -6.69 -3.03 5.97
CA THR A 96 -5.94 -4.17 6.51
C THR A 96 -6.61 -4.68 7.79
N HIS A 97 -6.54 -5.98 8.00
CA HIS A 97 -6.90 -6.61 9.28
C HIS A 97 -5.68 -6.74 10.21
N ASN A 98 -4.48 -6.37 9.75
CA ASN A 98 -3.26 -6.42 10.54
C ASN A 98 -3.10 -5.13 11.37
N MET A 99 -3.51 -5.20 12.63
CA MET A 99 -3.43 -4.07 13.57
C MET A 99 -2.00 -3.55 13.76
N HIS A 100 -1.01 -4.45 13.81
CA HIS A 100 0.39 -4.05 13.95
C HIS A 100 0.87 -3.26 12.74
N GLN A 101 0.44 -3.63 11.54
CA GLN A 101 0.73 -2.87 10.34
C GLN A 101 0.07 -1.50 10.40
N ALA A 102 -1.24 -1.43 10.67
CA ALA A 102 -1.96 -0.17 10.79
C ALA A 102 -1.28 0.76 11.81
N SER A 103 -0.90 0.25 12.98
CA SER A 103 -0.26 1.05 14.04
C SER A 103 1.10 1.61 13.65
N ARG A 104 1.86 0.92 12.76
CA ARG A 104 3.20 1.35 12.36
C ARG A 104 3.21 2.37 11.24
N ILE A 105 2.30 2.25 10.26
CA ILE A 105 2.43 2.99 9.01
C ILE A 105 1.37 4.05 8.77
N SER A 106 0.25 4.04 9.50
CA SER A 106 -0.83 5.01 9.29
C SER A 106 -0.74 6.23 10.20
N ASP A 107 -1.17 7.39 9.69
CA ASP A 107 -1.30 8.63 10.47
C ASP A 107 -2.65 8.66 11.21
N LYS A 108 -3.70 8.16 10.54
CA LYS A 108 -5.06 8.04 11.07
C LYS A 108 -5.60 6.65 10.80
N THR A 109 -6.43 6.17 11.70
CA THR A 109 -7.08 4.87 11.59
C THR A 109 -8.59 5.02 11.74
N ALA A 110 -9.32 4.34 10.87
CA ALA A 110 -10.76 4.17 10.94
C ALA A 110 -11.04 2.71 11.30
N PHE A 111 -11.72 2.48 12.41
CA PHE A 111 -12.17 1.14 12.80
C PHE A 111 -13.60 0.92 12.35
N PHE A 112 -13.80 -0.14 11.57
CA PHE A 112 -15.11 -0.58 11.09
C PHE A 112 -15.49 -1.91 11.72
N LEU A 113 -16.73 -2.03 12.14
CA LEU A 113 -17.31 -3.27 12.64
C LEU A 113 -18.67 -3.48 11.96
N GLN A 114 -18.87 -4.65 11.34
CA GLN A 114 -20.13 -5.02 10.66
C GLN A 114 -20.64 -3.97 9.66
N GLY A 115 -19.72 -3.25 8.98
CA GLY A 115 -20.04 -2.23 8.00
C GLY A 115 -20.27 -0.82 8.57
N GLU A 116 -20.25 -0.66 9.90
CA GLU A 116 -20.38 0.63 10.57
C GLU A 116 -19.01 1.20 10.96
N LEU A 117 -18.84 2.50 10.81
CA LEU A 117 -17.66 3.22 11.30
C LEU A 117 -17.82 3.45 12.80
N ILE A 118 -17.05 2.74 13.60
CA ILE A 118 -17.09 2.82 15.05
C ILE A 118 -16.24 3.98 15.56
N GLU A 119 -14.98 4.06 15.13
CA GLU A 119 -14.08 5.13 15.56
C GLU A 119 -13.15 5.57 14.43
N TYR A 120 -12.87 6.90 14.37
CA TYR A 120 -11.89 7.48 13.47
C TYR A 120 -11.07 8.54 14.20
N ALA A 121 -9.78 8.30 14.34
CA ALA A 121 -8.88 9.19 15.07
C ALA A 121 -7.43 9.05 14.59
N PRO A 122 -6.49 9.90 15.10
CA PRO A 122 -5.06 9.66 14.95
C PRO A 122 -4.73 8.24 15.42
N THR A 123 -3.88 7.54 14.66
CA THR A 123 -3.53 6.13 14.92
C THR A 123 -3.07 5.87 16.34
N LYS A 124 -2.21 6.76 16.87
CA LYS A 124 -1.75 6.64 18.27
C LYS A 124 -2.91 6.65 19.27
N LYS A 125 -3.95 7.46 19.04
CA LYS A 125 -5.13 7.50 19.92
C LYS A 125 -5.90 6.20 19.84
N ILE A 126 -6.18 5.70 18.63
CA ILE A 126 -6.88 4.44 18.41
C ILE A 126 -6.20 3.28 19.16
N PHE A 127 -4.88 3.17 19.08
CA PHE A 127 -4.15 2.02 19.63
C PHE A 127 -3.75 2.15 21.11
N LEU A 128 -3.65 3.38 21.64
CA LEU A 128 -3.19 3.60 23.02
C LEU A 128 -4.32 4.00 23.98
N ASN A 129 -5.32 4.70 23.48
CA ASN A 129 -6.43 5.22 24.30
C ASN A 129 -7.68 5.42 23.42
N PRO A 130 -8.29 4.33 22.92
CA PRO A 130 -9.50 4.41 22.12
C PRO A 130 -10.64 5.03 22.96
N THR A 131 -11.59 5.64 22.27
CA THR A 131 -12.78 6.25 22.92
C THR A 131 -13.91 5.25 23.01
N GLU A 132 -14.03 4.39 22.00
CA GLU A 132 -15.12 3.44 21.87
C GLU A 132 -14.71 2.08 22.47
N LYS A 133 -15.61 1.49 23.23
CA LYS A 133 -15.37 0.21 23.89
C LYS A 133 -15.15 -0.92 22.88
N GLU A 134 -15.89 -0.92 21.78
CA GLU A 134 -15.74 -1.89 20.69
C GLU A 134 -14.35 -1.84 20.09
N THR A 135 -13.76 -0.63 19.96
CA THR A 135 -12.38 -0.44 19.49
C THR A 135 -11.40 -1.02 20.51
N GLU A 136 -11.58 -0.75 21.81
CA GLU A 136 -10.74 -1.28 22.88
C GLU A 136 -10.78 -2.81 22.93
N ASP A 137 -11.99 -3.39 22.87
CA ASP A 137 -12.19 -4.84 22.88
C ASP A 137 -11.53 -5.50 21.67
N TYR A 138 -11.61 -4.88 20.48
CA TYR A 138 -10.94 -5.36 19.28
C TYR A 138 -9.42 -5.36 19.42
N ILE A 139 -8.84 -4.26 19.83
CA ILE A 139 -7.38 -4.11 19.94
C ILE A 139 -6.82 -5.04 21.04
N SER A 140 -7.55 -5.22 22.13
CA SER A 140 -7.15 -6.11 23.25
C SER A 140 -7.40 -7.59 23.00
N GLY A 141 -8.02 -7.96 21.85
CA GLY A 141 -8.37 -9.35 21.54
C GLY A 141 -9.52 -9.92 22.37
N ARG A 142 -10.35 -9.07 22.98
CA ARG A 142 -11.49 -9.45 23.83
C ARG A 142 -12.79 -9.59 23.03
N PHE A 143 -12.71 -10.04 21.78
CA PHE A 143 -13.90 -10.38 21.03
C PHE A 143 -14.44 -11.74 21.47
N GLY A 144 -15.60 -11.74 22.07
CA GLY A 144 -16.35 -12.92 22.44
C GLY A 144 -17.74 -12.52 22.90
#